data_d40a45604a474370e59a2aec878370cc
#
_entry.id   d40a45604a474370e59a2aec878370cc
#
_cell.length_a   1.000
_cell.length_b   1.000
_cell.length_c   1.000
_cell.angle_alpha   90.00
_cell.angle_beta   90.00
_cell.angle_gamma   90.00
#
_symmetry.space_group_name_H-M   'P 1'
#
loop_
_entity.id
_entity.type
_entity.pdbx_description
1 polymer ?
#
loop_
_entity_poly.entity_id
_entity_poly.type
_entity_poly.pdbx_seq_one_letter_code
_entity_poly.pdbx_strand_id
1 'polypeptide(L)'
;MNEELKNILSRVDHTLLAQGATWNEIKAICDDGIKYGCASVCIPASYVKQAVAYVDGKIAVCTVIGFPNGYDTTAAKCFEAADAVKNGASEVDMVINIGWVKDGLYDKVLDEIKAIKGHCDGRLLKVIIETCLLTDAEKIELCRVVSESGADYIKTSTGFGGGGATREDVALFKAHVAPHVKIKAAGGIADLNDAKDFIALGADRLGTSRIVKAVKAMEQ
;
A
#
# COMPACT_ATOMS: atom_id res chain seq x y z
N MET A 1 23.51 11.81 3.28
CA MET A 1 22.08 11.97 2.94
C MET A 1 21.48 13.08 3.81
N ASN A 2 20.81 14.07 3.23
CA ASN A 2 20.20 15.19 3.97
C ASN A 2 18.90 14.78 4.66
N GLU A 3 18.40 15.61 5.61
CA GLU A 3 17.21 15.31 6.41
C GLU A 3 15.92 15.20 5.56
N GLU A 4 15.79 16.02 4.52
CA GLU A 4 14.66 15.97 3.61
C GLU A 4 14.56 14.61 2.91
N LEU A 5 15.68 14.11 2.42
CA LEU A 5 15.74 12.82 1.73
C LEU A 5 15.46 11.65 2.69
N LYS A 6 15.96 11.73 3.93
CA LYS A 6 15.62 10.74 4.97
C LYS A 6 14.13 10.74 5.28
N ASN A 7 13.49 11.93 5.38
CA ASN A 7 12.06 12.04 5.60
C ASN A 7 11.23 11.42 4.46
N ILE A 8 11.65 11.61 3.21
CA ILE A 8 11.00 10.96 2.06
C ILE A 8 11.15 9.44 2.15
N LEU A 9 12.37 8.95 2.32
CA LEU A 9 12.67 7.51 2.34
C LEU A 9 11.97 6.78 3.49
N SER A 10 11.88 7.39 4.67
CA SER A 10 11.17 6.82 5.82
C SER A 10 9.65 6.66 5.60
N ARG A 11 9.11 7.21 4.52
CA ARG A 11 7.71 7.05 4.08
C ARG A 11 7.55 6.10 2.90
N VAL A 12 8.64 5.53 2.38
CA VAL A 12 8.58 4.65 1.20
C VAL A 12 8.30 3.21 1.61
N ASP A 13 7.26 2.62 1.00
CA ASP A 13 7.13 1.18 0.86
C ASP A 13 7.90 0.79 -0.41
N HIS A 14 9.14 0.30 -0.24
CA HIS A 14 9.98 -0.09 -1.37
C HIS A 14 9.44 -1.35 -2.01
N THR A 15 8.87 -1.21 -3.22
CA THR A 15 7.91 -2.17 -3.77
C THR A 15 8.48 -2.97 -4.95
N LEU A 16 8.30 -4.30 -4.90
CA LEU A 16 8.50 -5.19 -6.03
C LEU A 16 7.37 -6.23 -6.07
N LEU A 17 6.44 -6.07 -7.01
CA LEU A 17 5.26 -6.94 -7.18
C LEU A 17 5.15 -7.51 -8.60
N ALA A 18 6.26 -7.48 -9.37
CA ALA A 18 6.28 -8.08 -10.69
C ALA A 18 6.01 -9.59 -10.61
N GLN A 19 5.19 -10.13 -11.53
CA GLN A 19 4.81 -11.55 -11.54
C GLN A 19 6.00 -12.51 -11.62
N GLY A 20 7.07 -12.10 -12.31
CA GLY A 20 8.30 -12.88 -12.46
C GLY A 20 9.39 -12.56 -11.43
N ALA A 21 9.07 -11.83 -10.34
CA ALA A 21 10.07 -11.47 -9.33
C ALA A 21 10.73 -12.72 -8.73
N THR A 22 12.05 -12.71 -8.70
CA THR A 22 12.87 -13.80 -8.15
C THR A 22 13.30 -13.50 -6.72
N TRP A 23 13.72 -14.55 -5.98
CA TRP A 23 14.25 -14.35 -4.63
C TRP A 23 15.45 -13.39 -4.59
N ASN A 24 16.33 -13.45 -5.58
CA ASN A 24 17.50 -12.54 -5.62
C ASN A 24 17.08 -11.07 -5.74
N GLU A 25 16.03 -10.78 -6.50
CA GLU A 25 15.48 -9.43 -6.62
C GLU A 25 14.75 -9.00 -5.34
N ILE A 26 13.98 -9.90 -4.70
CA ILE A 26 13.35 -9.65 -3.39
C ILE A 26 14.41 -9.35 -2.32
N LYS A 27 15.49 -10.13 -2.29
CA LYS A 27 16.62 -9.90 -1.38
C LYS A 27 17.24 -8.52 -1.59
N ALA A 28 17.47 -8.13 -2.85
CA ALA A 28 18.00 -6.81 -3.18
C ALA A 28 17.08 -5.67 -2.72
N ILE A 29 15.75 -5.83 -2.85
CA ILE A 29 14.75 -4.89 -2.32
C ILE A 29 14.84 -4.79 -0.80
N CYS A 30 15.04 -5.91 -0.09
CA CYS A 30 15.21 -5.92 1.36
C CYS A 30 16.50 -5.18 1.78
N ASP A 31 17.61 -5.48 1.13
CA ASP A 31 18.90 -4.82 1.38
C ASP A 31 18.82 -3.29 1.15
N ASP A 32 18.21 -2.88 0.06
CA ASP A 32 17.97 -1.48 -0.27
C ASP A 32 17.05 -0.81 0.77
N GLY A 33 15.94 -1.45 1.12
CA GLY A 33 15.00 -0.92 2.12
C GLY A 33 15.66 -0.68 3.47
N ILE A 34 16.48 -1.61 3.93
CA ILE A 34 17.27 -1.49 5.17
C ILE A 34 18.31 -0.38 5.04
N LYS A 35 19.13 -0.40 3.97
CA LYS A 35 20.21 0.58 3.75
C LYS A 35 19.69 2.01 3.74
N TYR A 36 18.55 2.24 3.09
CA TYR A 36 17.99 3.58 2.88
C TYR A 36 16.95 3.98 3.92
N GLY A 37 16.65 3.12 4.90
CA GLY A 37 15.71 3.43 5.97
C GLY A 37 14.27 3.59 5.48
N CYS A 38 13.83 2.72 4.56
CA CYS A 38 12.45 2.74 4.08
C CYS A 38 11.47 2.30 5.17
N ALA A 39 10.19 2.70 5.03
CA ALA A 39 9.13 2.32 5.96
C ALA A 39 8.86 0.82 5.94
N SER A 40 8.83 0.22 4.76
CA SER A 40 8.66 -1.20 4.55
C SER A 40 9.24 -1.65 3.21
N VAL A 41 9.32 -2.97 3.03
CA VAL A 41 9.39 -3.57 1.69
C VAL A 41 8.04 -4.20 1.38
N CYS A 42 7.51 -3.97 0.16
CA CYS A 42 6.22 -4.51 -0.27
C CYS A 42 6.46 -5.53 -1.38
N ILE A 43 6.18 -6.81 -1.08
CA ILE A 43 6.60 -7.96 -1.87
C ILE A 43 5.46 -8.98 -2.06
N PRO A 44 5.55 -9.92 -3.04
CA PRO A 44 4.56 -10.97 -3.20
C PRO A 44 4.44 -11.86 -1.96
N ALA A 45 3.23 -12.32 -1.65
CA ALA A 45 2.92 -13.10 -0.45
C ALA A 45 3.77 -14.38 -0.30
N SER A 46 4.10 -15.02 -1.42
CA SER A 46 4.92 -16.24 -1.45
C SER A 46 6.34 -16.07 -0.88
N TYR A 47 6.85 -14.84 -0.85
CA TYR A 47 8.19 -14.54 -0.31
C TYR A 47 8.18 -13.99 1.12
N VAL A 48 7.00 -13.70 1.71
CA VAL A 48 6.90 -13.06 3.04
C VAL A 48 7.70 -13.82 4.09
N LYS A 49 7.46 -15.12 4.25
CA LYS A 49 8.14 -15.93 5.27
C LYS A 49 9.67 -15.88 5.14
N GLN A 50 10.17 -15.99 3.91
CA GLN A 50 11.59 -15.96 3.62
C GLN A 50 12.19 -14.58 3.84
N ALA A 51 11.48 -13.52 3.42
CA ALA A 51 11.90 -12.13 3.60
C ALA A 51 11.91 -11.73 5.07
N VAL A 52 10.91 -12.12 5.87
CA VAL A 52 10.85 -11.87 7.32
C VAL A 52 12.06 -12.48 8.02
N ALA A 53 12.40 -13.73 7.70
CA ALA A 53 13.60 -14.38 8.24
C ALA A 53 14.89 -13.68 7.81
N TYR A 54 14.94 -13.19 6.56
CA TYR A 54 16.11 -12.52 6.01
C TYR A 54 16.35 -11.12 6.61
N VAL A 55 15.28 -10.31 6.74
CA VAL A 55 15.43 -8.93 7.27
C VAL A 55 15.65 -8.89 8.78
N ASP A 56 15.32 -9.95 9.50
CA ASP A 56 15.58 -10.12 10.93
C ASP A 56 15.14 -8.89 11.76
N GLY A 57 13.91 -8.43 11.53
CA GLY A 57 13.30 -7.29 12.22
C GLY A 57 13.84 -5.90 11.85
N LYS A 58 14.78 -5.79 10.90
CA LYS A 58 15.43 -4.51 10.54
C LYS A 58 14.53 -3.60 9.69
N ILE A 59 13.51 -4.16 9.06
CA ILE A 59 12.51 -3.43 8.28
C ILE A 59 11.18 -4.17 8.30
N ALA A 60 10.06 -3.45 8.24
CA ALA A 60 8.73 -4.05 8.12
C ALA A 60 8.55 -4.73 6.76
N VAL A 61 7.91 -5.91 6.75
CA VAL A 61 7.52 -6.62 5.53
C VAL A 61 6.03 -6.43 5.30
N CYS A 62 5.69 -5.82 4.18
CA CYS A 62 4.34 -5.63 3.66
C CYS A 62 4.07 -6.62 2.53
N THR A 63 2.82 -7.06 2.40
CA THR A 63 2.37 -7.82 1.23
C THR A 63 1.00 -7.37 0.77
N VAL A 64 0.52 -7.95 -0.33
CA VAL A 64 -0.77 -7.62 -0.95
C VAL A 64 -1.71 -8.82 -0.93
N ILE A 65 -3.03 -8.57 -0.86
CA ILE A 65 -4.09 -9.59 -0.89
C ILE A 65 -5.23 -9.16 -1.81
N GLY A 66 -5.95 -10.15 -2.38
CA GLY A 66 -6.97 -9.89 -3.41
C GLY A 66 -6.40 -9.10 -4.60
N PHE A 67 -5.13 -9.26 -4.89
CA PHE A 67 -4.36 -8.35 -5.73
C PHE A 67 -4.06 -8.95 -7.11
N PRO A 68 -4.11 -8.16 -8.20
CA PRO A 68 -4.44 -6.72 -8.22
C PRO A 68 -5.93 -6.40 -8.43
N ASN A 69 -6.78 -7.38 -8.68
CA ASN A 69 -8.12 -7.17 -9.23
C ASN A 69 -9.21 -6.90 -8.19
N GLY A 70 -9.06 -7.34 -6.96
CA GLY A 70 -10.00 -7.09 -5.85
C GLY A 70 -11.31 -7.89 -5.87
N TYR A 71 -11.58 -8.70 -6.87
CA TYR A 71 -12.86 -9.41 -7.06
C TYR A 71 -12.93 -10.80 -6.44
N ASP A 72 -11.91 -11.21 -5.70
CA ASP A 72 -11.94 -12.45 -4.93
C ASP A 72 -13.01 -12.40 -3.84
N THR A 73 -13.44 -13.57 -3.38
CA THR A 73 -14.40 -13.60 -2.27
C THR A 73 -13.80 -13.07 -0.99
N THR A 74 -14.62 -12.48 -0.12
CA THR A 74 -14.19 -12.03 1.21
C THR A 74 -13.48 -13.12 2.00
N ALA A 75 -13.99 -14.36 1.93
CA ALA A 75 -13.38 -15.51 2.62
C ALA A 75 -11.97 -15.81 2.11
N ALA A 76 -11.74 -15.73 0.79
CA ALA A 76 -10.41 -15.92 0.20
C ALA A 76 -9.43 -14.82 0.69
N LYS A 77 -9.84 -13.55 0.65
CA LYS A 77 -9.02 -12.43 1.14
C LYS A 77 -8.74 -12.51 2.64
N CYS A 78 -9.71 -12.95 3.45
CA CYS A 78 -9.50 -13.20 4.88
C CYS A 78 -8.45 -14.30 5.12
N PHE A 79 -8.50 -15.38 4.32
CA PHE A 79 -7.50 -16.44 4.38
C PHE A 79 -6.10 -15.92 4.00
N GLU A 80 -5.99 -15.15 2.91
CA GLU A 80 -4.74 -14.53 2.48
C GLU A 80 -4.15 -13.60 3.56
N ALA A 81 -4.99 -12.78 4.22
CA ALA A 81 -4.56 -11.91 5.31
C ALA A 81 -4.02 -12.71 6.49
N ALA A 82 -4.75 -13.73 6.93
CA ALA A 82 -4.35 -14.60 8.03
C ALA A 82 -3.04 -15.36 7.70
N ASP A 83 -2.89 -15.86 6.48
CA ASP A 83 -1.67 -16.55 6.04
C ASP A 83 -0.48 -15.59 5.97
N ALA A 84 -0.67 -14.38 5.43
CA ALA A 84 0.37 -13.35 5.39
C ALA A 84 0.89 -13.00 6.80
N VAL A 85 -0.03 -12.77 7.75
CA VAL A 85 0.30 -12.47 9.16
C VAL A 85 1.01 -13.65 9.83
N LYS A 86 0.51 -14.88 9.63
CA LYS A 86 1.14 -16.10 10.13
C LYS A 86 2.58 -16.27 9.61
N ASN A 87 2.85 -15.85 8.38
CA ASN A 87 4.18 -15.85 7.77
C ASN A 87 5.05 -14.67 8.21
N GLY A 88 4.52 -13.75 9.04
CA GLY A 88 5.26 -12.66 9.67
C GLY A 88 5.11 -11.30 9.00
N ALA A 89 4.17 -11.12 8.06
CA ALA A 89 3.88 -9.80 7.51
C ALA A 89 3.50 -8.82 8.62
N SER A 90 4.09 -7.63 8.58
CA SER A 90 3.77 -6.52 9.51
C SER A 90 2.64 -5.64 8.98
N GLU A 91 2.44 -5.65 7.68
CA GLU A 91 1.48 -4.80 6.97
C GLU A 91 0.85 -5.58 5.80
N VAL A 92 -0.43 -5.34 5.55
CA VAL A 92 -1.21 -5.97 4.47
C VAL A 92 -1.92 -4.88 3.67
N ASP A 93 -1.77 -4.89 2.34
CA ASP A 93 -2.48 -4.00 1.42
C ASP A 93 -3.55 -4.83 0.68
N MET A 94 -4.83 -4.58 0.95
CA MET A 94 -5.95 -5.25 0.28
C MET A 94 -6.47 -4.42 -0.90
N VAL A 95 -7.03 -5.08 -1.92
CA VAL A 95 -7.82 -4.41 -2.96
C VAL A 95 -9.30 -4.65 -2.70
N ILE A 96 -10.11 -3.58 -2.74
CA ILE A 96 -11.58 -3.69 -2.61
C ILE A 96 -12.20 -4.33 -3.86
N ASN A 97 -13.43 -4.80 -3.75
CA ASN A 97 -14.19 -5.22 -4.92
C ASN A 97 -14.80 -4.00 -5.62
N ILE A 98 -14.19 -3.58 -6.74
CA ILE A 98 -14.61 -2.41 -7.52
C ILE A 98 -16.03 -2.61 -8.10
N GLY A 99 -16.39 -3.84 -8.49
CA GLY A 99 -17.74 -4.14 -9.00
C GLY A 99 -18.82 -3.79 -7.98
N TRP A 100 -18.59 -4.08 -6.69
CA TRP A 100 -19.55 -3.71 -5.64
C TRP A 100 -19.67 -2.19 -5.46
N VAL A 101 -18.59 -1.45 -5.67
CA VAL A 101 -18.64 0.03 -5.66
C VAL A 101 -19.51 0.54 -6.82
N LYS A 102 -19.33 -0.02 -8.02
CA LYS A 102 -20.14 0.34 -9.20
C LYS A 102 -21.63 0.01 -9.04
N ASP A 103 -21.93 -1.04 -8.27
CA ASP A 103 -23.31 -1.44 -7.92
C ASP A 103 -23.88 -0.63 -6.73
N GLY A 104 -23.09 0.28 -6.12
CA GLY A 104 -23.50 1.06 -4.95
C GLY A 104 -23.55 0.27 -3.64
N LEU A 105 -22.93 -0.92 -3.58
CA LEU A 105 -22.96 -1.84 -2.44
C LEU A 105 -21.88 -1.49 -1.39
N TYR A 106 -21.85 -0.25 -0.92
CA TYR A 106 -20.82 0.25 -0.01
C TYR A 106 -20.79 -0.45 1.35
N ASP A 107 -21.96 -0.83 1.88
CA ASP A 107 -22.03 -1.59 3.13
C ASP A 107 -21.33 -2.96 3.00
N LYS A 108 -21.43 -3.59 1.83
CA LYS A 108 -20.75 -4.85 1.54
C LYS A 108 -19.23 -4.66 1.47
N VAL A 109 -18.77 -3.54 0.90
CA VAL A 109 -17.33 -3.17 0.90
C VAL A 109 -16.86 -2.92 2.34
N LEU A 110 -17.65 -2.22 3.16
CA LEU A 110 -17.35 -1.97 4.57
C LEU A 110 -17.20 -3.27 5.36
N ASP A 111 -18.15 -4.19 5.20
CA ASP A 111 -18.13 -5.48 5.88
C ASP A 111 -16.93 -6.33 5.46
N GLU A 112 -16.54 -6.31 4.17
CA GLU A 112 -15.35 -6.98 3.68
C GLU A 112 -14.09 -6.43 4.35
N ILE A 113 -13.91 -5.10 4.40
CA ILE A 113 -12.73 -4.48 5.02
C ILE A 113 -12.67 -4.82 6.52
N LYS A 114 -13.81 -4.75 7.24
CA LYS A 114 -13.89 -5.13 8.66
C LYS A 114 -13.51 -6.60 8.89
N ALA A 115 -14.03 -7.50 8.05
CA ALA A 115 -13.71 -8.91 8.14
C ALA A 115 -12.22 -9.16 7.94
N ILE A 116 -11.60 -8.55 6.92
CA ILE A 116 -10.18 -8.67 6.64
C ILE A 116 -9.34 -8.06 7.76
N LYS A 117 -9.74 -6.87 8.29
CA LYS A 117 -9.04 -6.24 9.43
C LYS A 117 -9.02 -7.15 10.65
N GLY A 118 -10.12 -7.88 10.90
CA GLY A 118 -10.19 -8.88 11.96
C GLY A 118 -9.19 -10.04 11.80
N HIS A 119 -8.76 -10.34 10.58
CA HIS A 119 -7.76 -11.38 10.29
C HIS A 119 -6.32 -10.86 10.22
N CYS A 120 -6.12 -9.54 10.38
CA CYS A 120 -4.78 -8.95 10.40
C CYS A 120 -4.07 -9.03 11.77
N ASP A 121 -4.70 -9.55 12.81
CA ASP A 121 -4.12 -9.74 14.15
C ASP A 121 -3.35 -8.50 14.67
N GLY A 122 -4.00 -7.34 14.62
CA GLY A 122 -3.42 -6.04 15.01
C GLY A 122 -2.40 -5.44 14.03
N ARG A 123 -2.08 -6.12 12.91
CA ARG A 123 -1.20 -5.58 11.87
C ARG A 123 -1.87 -4.48 11.07
N LEU A 124 -1.05 -3.65 10.43
CA LEU A 124 -1.55 -2.57 9.59
C LEU A 124 -2.30 -3.11 8.36
N LEU A 125 -3.51 -2.60 8.14
CA LEU A 125 -4.29 -2.84 6.93
C LEU A 125 -4.37 -1.56 6.10
N LYS A 126 -3.98 -1.63 4.83
CA LYS A 126 -4.12 -0.54 3.86
C LYS A 126 -5.11 -0.95 2.78
N VAL A 127 -6.07 -0.09 2.50
CA VAL A 127 -7.18 -0.36 1.59
C VAL A 127 -6.96 0.33 0.26
N ILE A 128 -6.68 -0.46 -0.79
CA ILE A 128 -6.52 0.03 -2.17
C ILE A 128 -7.91 0.17 -2.77
N ILE A 129 -8.27 1.39 -3.18
CA ILE A 129 -9.55 1.68 -3.81
C ILE A 129 -9.46 1.79 -5.34
N GLU A 130 -8.26 1.77 -5.95
CA GLU A 130 -7.99 1.88 -7.38
C GLU A 130 -8.64 3.11 -8.02
N THR A 131 -8.17 4.28 -7.64
CA THR A 131 -8.80 5.58 -7.93
C THR A 131 -9.06 5.84 -9.41
N CYS A 132 -8.22 5.31 -10.31
CA CYS A 132 -8.37 5.51 -11.75
C CYS A 132 -9.64 4.85 -12.34
N LEU A 133 -10.30 3.96 -11.61
CA LEU A 133 -11.55 3.31 -12.00
C LEU A 133 -12.79 3.97 -11.40
N LEU A 134 -12.61 5.02 -10.59
CA LEU A 134 -13.68 5.59 -9.76
C LEU A 134 -13.95 7.06 -10.12
N THR A 135 -15.22 7.46 -9.96
CA THR A 135 -15.62 8.86 -9.93
C THR A 135 -15.27 9.51 -8.59
N ASP A 136 -15.22 10.83 -8.53
CA ASP A 136 -14.93 11.54 -7.27
C ASP A 136 -16.00 11.27 -6.20
N ALA A 137 -17.27 11.15 -6.59
CA ALA A 137 -18.34 10.78 -5.66
C ALA A 137 -18.12 9.39 -5.04
N GLU A 138 -17.70 8.39 -5.84
CA GLU A 138 -17.35 7.05 -5.33
C GLU A 138 -16.12 7.11 -4.40
N LYS A 139 -15.10 7.90 -4.74
CA LYS A 139 -13.91 8.08 -3.88
C LYS A 139 -14.27 8.72 -2.53
N ILE A 140 -15.14 9.75 -2.52
CA ILE A 140 -15.60 10.40 -1.29
C ILE A 140 -16.35 9.41 -0.41
N GLU A 141 -17.26 8.61 -0.98
CA GLU A 141 -17.99 7.60 -0.23
C GLU A 141 -17.06 6.51 0.32
N LEU A 142 -16.05 6.10 -0.45
CA LEU A 142 -15.03 5.16 0.02
C LEU A 142 -14.12 5.75 1.10
N CYS A 143 -13.88 7.06 1.15
CA CYS A 143 -13.22 7.69 2.29
C CYS A 143 -14.03 7.48 3.58
N ARG A 144 -15.38 7.60 3.53
CA ARG A 144 -16.28 7.28 4.65
C ARG A 144 -16.16 5.80 5.04
N VAL A 145 -16.32 4.90 4.06
CA VAL A 145 -16.26 3.45 4.26
C VAL A 145 -14.95 3.03 4.92
N VAL A 146 -13.81 3.48 4.40
CA VAL A 146 -12.49 3.15 4.99
C VAL A 146 -12.37 3.73 6.41
N SER A 147 -12.87 4.94 6.64
CA SER A 147 -12.84 5.58 7.96
C SER A 147 -13.66 4.81 9.02
N GLU A 148 -14.76 4.18 8.62
CA GLU A 148 -15.63 3.39 9.52
C GLU A 148 -15.19 1.93 9.68
N SER A 149 -14.25 1.47 8.85
CA SER A 149 -13.87 0.06 8.75
C SER A 149 -12.86 -0.41 9.80
N GLY A 150 -12.16 0.52 10.46
CA GLY A 150 -11.03 0.23 11.33
C GLY A 150 -9.72 -0.04 10.59
N ALA A 151 -9.67 0.15 9.27
CA ALA A 151 -8.42 0.11 8.51
C ALA A 151 -7.51 1.29 8.87
N ASP A 152 -6.20 1.10 8.71
CA ASP A 152 -5.20 2.10 9.11
C ASP A 152 -4.90 3.12 8.00
N TYR A 153 -5.05 2.69 6.72
CA TYR A 153 -4.77 3.53 5.56
C TYR A 153 -5.81 3.37 4.46
N ILE A 154 -6.07 4.47 3.75
CA ILE A 154 -6.60 4.44 2.39
C ILE A 154 -5.43 4.54 1.41
N LYS A 155 -5.45 3.75 0.33
CA LYS A 155 -4.40 3.70 -0.70
C LYS A 155 -5.01 3.94 -2.08
N THR A 156 -4.34 4.74 -2.90
CA THR A 156 -4.84 5.13 -4.22
C THR A 156 -4.95 3.96 -5.20
N SER A 157 -3.87 3.20 -5.40
CA SER A 157 -3.73 2.38 -6.61
C SER A 157 -2.92 1.11 -6.38
N THR A 158 -3.19 0.09 -7.20
CA THR A 158 -2.37 -1.13 -7.28
C THR A 158 -1.07 -0.90 -8.06
N GLY A 159 -1.09 0.00 -9.05
CA GLY A 159 -0.06 0.15 -10.08
C GLY A 159 -0.23 -0.80 -11.27
N PHE A 160 -1.29 -1.61 -11.31
CA PHE A 160 -1.62 -2.58 -12.37
C PHE A 160 -2.93 -2.24 -13.10
N GLY A 161 -3.72 -1.28 -12.59
CA GLY A 161 -5.03 -0.89 -13.14
C GLY A 161 -4.99 0.14 -14.27
N GLY A 162 -3.80 0.47 -14.79
CA GLY A 162 -3.66 1.46 -15.88
C GLY A 162 -3.51 2.91 -15.42
N GLY A 163 -3.66 3.19 -14.11
CA GLY A 163 -3.42 4.50 -13.49
C GLY A 163 -2.57 4.41 -12.23
N GLY A 164 -2.27 5.56 -11.64
CA GLY A 164 -1.54 5.70 -10.40
C GLY A 164 -2.08 6.84 -9.55
N ALA A 165 -1.39 7.17 -8.47
CA ALA A 165 -1.75 8.31 -7.62
C ALA A 165 -1.74 9.62 -8.41
N THR A 166 -2.75 10.43 -8.20
CA THR A 166 -2.79 11.82 -8.66
C THR A 166 -2.76 12.77 -7.46
N ARG A 167 -2.37 14.02 -7.70
CA ARG A 167 -2.35 15.06 -6.65
C ARG A 167 -3.77 15.36 -6.18
N GLU A 168 -4.72 15.33 -7.10
CA GLU A 168 -6.15 15.52 -6.87
C GLU A 168 -6.71 14.43 -5.96
N ASP A 169 -6.38 13.15 -6.21
CA ASP A 169 -6.82 12.03 -5.37
C ASP A 169 -6.31 12.14 -3.93
N VAL A 170 -5.03 12.49 -3.75
CA VAL A 170 -4.45 12.63 -2.40
C VAL A 170 -5.07 13.82 -1.67
N ALA A 171 -5.30 14.94 -2.35
CA ALA A 171 -6.00 16.09 -1.78
C ALA A 171 -7.45 15.76 -1.41
N LEU A 172 -8.16 15.00 -2.27
CA LEU A 172 -9.52 14.52 -1.99
C LEU A 172 -9.54 13.62 -0.75
N PHE A 173 -8.63 12.66 -0.65
CA PHE A 173 -8.52 11.81 0.55
C PHE A 173 -8.28 12.64 1.80
N LYS A 174 -7.34 13.60 1.75
CA LYS A 174 -7.02 14.46 2.89
C LYS A 174 -8.21 15.27 3.39
N ALA A 175 -9.10 15.65 2.48
CA ALA A 175 -10.31 16.41 2.80
C ALA A 175 -11.44 15.54 3.40
N HIS A 176 -11.47 14.24 3.12
CA HIS A 176 -12.64 13.39 3.37
C HIS A 176 -12.41 12.19 4.30
N VAL A 177 -11.17 11.74 4.55
CA VAL A 177 -10.92 10.67 5.53
C VAL A 177 -10.97 11.17 6.96
N ALA A 178 -11.34 10.30 7.87
CA ALA A 178 -11.28 10.60 9.31
C ALA A 178 -9.80 10.80 9.75
N PRO A 179 -9.53 11.61 10.79
CA PRO A 179 -8.17 11.95 11.22
C PRO A 179 -7.27 10.77 11.60
N HIS A 180 -7.85 9.63 11.94
CA HIS A 180 -7.10 8.41 12.30
C HIS A 180 -6.67 7.59 11.07
N VAL A 181 -7.28 7.82 9.90
CA VAL A 181 -6.92 7.13 8.67
C VAL A 181 -5.79 7.86 7.96
N LYS A 182 -4.70 7.15 7.72
CA LYS A 182 -3.55 7.67 6.98
C LYS A 182 -3.71 7.46 5.46
N ILE A 183 -2.91 8.16 4.69
CA ILE A 183 -3.00 8.15 3.23
C ILE A 183 -1.74 7.54 2.64
N LYS A 184 -1.90 6.55 1.74
CA LYS A 184 -0.82 6.00 0.93
C LYS A 184 -1.04 6.36 -0.54
N ALA A 185 -0.13 7.13 -1.12
CA ALA A 185 -0.04 7.34 -2.55
C ALA A 185 0.78 6.20 -3.18
N ALA A 186 0.30 5.57 -4.25
CA ALA A 186 0.99 4.48 -4.91
C ALA A 186 0.77 4.49 -6.42
N GLY A 187 1.79 4.05 -7.18
CA GLY A 187 1.80 4.15 -8.64
C GLY A 187 2.04 5.59 -9.12
N GLY A 188 2.71 5.74 -10.25
CA GLY A 188 2.93 7.06 -10.86
C GLY A 188 3.97 7.96 -10.17
N ILE A 189 4.53 7.58 -9.02
CA ILE A 189 5.56 8.36 -8.32
C ILE A 189 6.90 8.15 -9.04
N ALA A 190 7.27 9.09 -9.88
CA ALA A 190 8.39 8.95 -10.80
C ALA A 190 9.73 9.40 -10.21
N ASP A 191 9.72 10.47 -9.42
CA ASP A 191 10.91 11.12 -8.90
C ASP A 191 10.70 11.72 -7.48
N LEU A 192 11.74 12.40 -6.99
CA LEU A 192 11.74 13.04 -5.66
C LEU A 192 10.78 14.24 -5.58
N ASN A 193 10.47 14.91 -6.70
CA ASN A 193 9.54 16.02 -6.69
C ASN A 193 8.11 15.52 -6.52
N ASP A 194 7.74 14.45 -7.22
CA ASP A 194 6.46 13.78 -7.00
C ASP A 194 6.32 13.35 -5.54
N ALA A 195 7.36 12.75 -4.96
CA ALA A 195 7.35 12.32 -3.57
C ALA A 195 7.11 13.49 -2.59
N LYS A 196 7.79 14.64 -2.81
CA LYS A 196 7.59 15.87 -2.03
C LYS A 196 6.17 16.39 -2.14
N ASP A 197 5.64 16.46 -3.35
CA ASP A 197 4.30 16.96 -3.62
C ASP A 197 3.24 16.10 -2.92
N PHE A 198 3.33 14.76 -3.03
CA PHE A 198 2.38 13.87 -2.36
C PHE A 198 2.47 13.99 -0.82
N ILE A 199 3.67 14.11 -0.26
CA ILE A 199 3.84 14.34 1.18
C ILE A 199 3.24 15.67 1.61
N ALA A 200 3.47 16.75 0.85
CA ALA A 200 2.92 18.07 1.13
C ALA A 200 1.37 18.09 1.07
N LEU A 201 0.78 17.28 0.18
CA LEU A 201 -0.66 17.09 0.06
C LEU A 201 -1.27 16.19 1.17
N GLY A 202 -0.44 15.56 1.99
CA GLY A 202 -0.90 14.78 3.13
C GLY A 202 -0.69 13.28 3.02
N ALA A 203 0.07 12.77 2.04
CA ALA A 203 0.43 11.36 2.02
C ALA A 203 1.40 11.02 3.16
N ASP A 204 1.02 10.03 3.95
CA ASP A 204 1.84 9.49 5.05
C ASP A 204 2.79 8.39 4.55
N ARG A 205 2.47 7.75 3.43
CA ARG A 205 3.19 6.63 2.86
C ARG A 205 3.24 6.73 1.32
N LEU A 206 4.32 6.25 0.72
CA LEU A 206 4.57 6.27 -0.72
C LEU A 206 4.89 4.86 -1.22
N GLY A 207 4.04 4.30 -2.07
CA GLY A 207 4.26 2.99 -2.70
C GLY A 207 5.02 3.17 -4.02
N THR A 208 6.33 2.89 -4.03
CA THR A 208 7.15 3.10 -5.22
C THR A 208 8.43 2.26 -5.21
N SER A 209 8.93 1.91 -6.39
CA SER A 209 10.26 1.32 -6.59
C SER A 209 11.29 2.34 -7.07
N ARG A 210 10.85 3.56 -7.46
CA ARG A 210 11.68 4.51 -8.20
C ARG A 210 12.49 5.45 -7.30
N ILE A 211 11.97 5.80 -6.12
CA ILE A 211 12.64 6.75 -5.21
C ILE A 211 13.99 6.21 -4.73
N VAL A 212 14.04 4.98 -4.24
CA VAL A 212 15.32 4.35 -3.84
C VAL A 212 16.29 4.29 -5.03
N LYS A 213 15.79 3.98 -6.23
CA LYS A 213 16.58 3.92 -7.46
C LYS A 213 17.16 5.30 -7.82
N ALA A 214 16.35 6.37 -7.67
CA ALA A 214 16.84 7.74 -7.90
C ALA A 214 17.93 8.14 -6.89
N VAL A 215 17.77 7.78 -5.62
CA VAL A 215 18.77 8.04 -4.58
C VAL A 215 20.07 7.28 -4.86
N LYS A 216 20.00 6.01 -5.26
CA LYS A 216 21.19 5.23 -5.65
C LYS A 216 21.95 5.86 -6.81
N ALA A 217 21.24 6.43 -7.78
CA ALA A 217 21.88 7.12 -8.91
C ALA A 217 22.61 8.42 -8.52
N MET A 218 22.26 9.04 -7.39
CA MET A 218 22.94 10.22 -6.87
C MET A 218 24.23 9.89 -6.09
N GLU A 219 24.42 8.62 -5.72
CA GLU A 219 25.61 8.14 -4.99
C GLU A 219 26.75 7.70 -5.94
N GLN A 220 26.47 7.61 -7.24
CA GLN A 220 27.42 7.25 -8.30
C GLN A 220 28.04 8.48 -8.96
#